data_d9d78d48c4080c0c6e4fd63d5e3ed2eb
#
_entry.id   d9d78d48c4080c0c6e4fd63d5e3ed2eb
#
_cell.length_a   1.000
_cell.length_b   1.000
_cell.length_c   1.000
_cell.angle_alpha   90.00
_cell.angle_beta   90.00
_cell.angle_gamma   90.00
#
_symmetry.space_group_name_H-M   'P 1'
#
loop_
_entity.id
_entity.type
_entity.pdbx_description
1 polymer ?
#
loop_
_entity_poly.entity_id
_entity_poly.type
_entity_poly.pdbx_seq_one_letter_code
_entity_poly.pdbx_strand_id
1 'polypeptide(L)'
;KKAIEEIRDSYDYIIIDSPPSLGLLAINALTASDDIIIPIQGEYYALEGLSQLIDTINIIKKKINPNIQILGVVLTMFNMRTQLSKQVKDEVDKYFGKSVFNTIIPRNVKLAEAPSYGQAICDYDKNSKGAKAYQSLAAEVIKRTK
;
A
#
# COMPACT_ATOMS: atom_id res chain seq x y z
N LYS A 1 -15.21 -11.28 4.05
CA LYS A 1 -14.51 -12.55 4.35
C LYS A 1 -15.21 -13.71 3.67
N LYS A 2 -16.51 -14.00 3.93
CA LYS A 2 -17.25 -15.11 3.32
C LYS A 2 -17.15 -15.14 1.77
N ALA A 3 -17.34 -13.99 1.10
CA ALA A 3 -17.25 -13.92 -0.36
C ALA A 3 -15.85 -14.25 -0.93
N ILE A 4 -14.80 -14.10 -0.14
CA ILE A 4 -13.44 -14.42 -0.55
C ILE A 4 -13.12 -15.90 -0.33
N GLU A 5 -13.74 -16.55 0.63
CA GLU A 5 -13.50 -17.96 0.97
C GLU A 5 -13.72 -18.90 -0.23
N GLU A 6 -14.73 -18.61 -1.07
CA GLU A 6 -15.07 -19.43 -2.24
C GLU A 6 -13.98 -19.42 -3.33
N ILE A 7 -13.15 -18.36 -3.38
CA ILE A 7 -12.11 -18.18 -4.41
C ILE A 7 -10.69 -18.26 -3.85
N ARG A 8 -10.53 -18.35 -2.53
CA ARG A 8 -9.24 -18.25 -1.84
C ARG A 8 -8.22 -19.26 -2.35
N ASP A 9 -8.64 -20.48 -2.57
CA ASP A 9 -7.75 -21.58 -3.02
C ASP A 9 -7.39 -21.50 -4.50
N SER A 10 -8.02 -20.58 -5.24
CA SER A 10 -7.77 -20.40 -6.68
C SER A 10 -6.69 -19.38 -6.99
N TYR A 11 -6.21 -18.62 -5.99
CA TYR A 11 -5.25 -17.54 -6.18
C TYR A 11 -4.17 -17.54 -5.10
N ASP A 12 -2.93 -17.23 -5.49
CA ASP A 12 -1.83 -17.04 -4.55
C ASP A 12 -2.00 -15.74 -3.74
N TYR A 13 -2.58 -14.69 -4.35
CA TYR A 13 -2.84 -13.40 -3.74
C TYR A 13 -4.19 -12.84 -4.16
N ILE A 14 -4.91 -12.28 -3.19
CA ILE A 14 -6.15 -11.53 -3.42
C ILE A 14 -5.91 -10.09 -2.92
N ILE A 15 -5.93 -9.13 -3.83
CA ILE A 15 -5.71 -7.72 -3.51
C ILE A 15 -7.05 -7.01 -3.38
N ILE A 16 -7.28 -6.38 -2.23
CA ILE A 16 -8.49 -5.60 -1.97
C ILE A 16 -8.12 -4.12 -2.04
N ASP A 17 -8.56 -3.44 -3.10
CA ASP A 17 -8.50 -1.99 -3.20
C ASP A 17 -9.70 -1.37 -2.46
N SER A 18 -9.43 -0.44 -1.55
CA SER A 18 -10.45 0.19 -0.72
C SER A 18 -10.45 1.71 -0.88
N PRO A 19 -11.62 2.37 -0.75
CA PRO A 19 -11.67 3.82 -0.79
C PRO A 19 -10.90 4.45 0.38
N PRO A 20 -10.42 5.70 0.25
CA PRO A 20 -9.59 6.36 1.26
C PRO A 20 -10.34 6.74 2.55
N SER A 21 -11.63 6.45 2.64
CA SER A 21 -12.44 6.72 3.83
C SER A 21 -12.44 5.53 4.78
N LEU A 22 -12.39 5.79 6.09
CA LEU A 22 -12.50 4.76 7.15
C LEU A 22 -13.96 4.31 7.38
N GLY A 23 -14.76 4.25 6.32
CA GLY A 23 -16.16 3.80 6.35
C GLY A 23 -16.33 2.28 6.34
N LEU A 24 -17.55 1.81 6.20
CA LEU A 24 -17.90 0.38 6.23
C LEU A 24 -17.14 -0.46 5.20
N LEU A 25 -16.83 0.09 4.01
CA LEU A 25 -16.07 -0.64 2.99
C LEU A 25 -14.64 -0.92 3.44
N ALA A 26 -13.97 0.08 4.03
CA ALA A 26 -12.63 -0.10 4.57
C ALA A 26 -12.62 -1.08 5.75
N ILE A 27 -13.61 -1.01 6.65
CA ILE A 27 -13.76 -1.97 7.76
C ILE A 27 -13.97 -3.39 7.21
N ASN A 28 -14.78 -3.58 6.18
CA ASN A 28 -14.99 -4.88 5.55
C ASN A 28 -13.70 -5.40 4.89
N ALA A 29 -12.94 -4.54 4.21
CA ALA A 29 -11.64 -4.87 3.63
C ALA A 29 -10.66 -5.34 4.71
N LEU A 30 -10.47 -4.56 5.76
CA LEU A 30 -9.60 -4.90 6.89
C LEU A 30 -10.03 -6.18 7.63
N THR A 31 -11.36 -6.43 7.71
CA THR A 31 -11.89 -7.65 8.32
C THR A 31 -11.59 -8.90 7.49
N ALA A 32 -11.54 -8.75 6.17
CA ALA A 32 -11.32 -9.86 5.24
C ALA A 32 -9.83 -10.14 4.98
N SER A 33 -8.96 -9.14 5.15
CA SER A 33 -7.54 -9.22 4.83
C SER A 33 -6.73 -9.94 5.90
N ASP A 34 -5.64 -10.56 5.48
CA ASP A 34 -4.59 -11.11 6.35
C ASP A 34 -3.51 -10.04 6.58
N ASP A 35 -3.15 -9.31 5.53
CA ASP A 35 -2.08 -8.31 5.51
C ASP A 35 -2.57 -6.94 5.00
N ILE A 36 -1.91 -5.87 5.45
CA ILE A 36 -2.16 -4.50 5.02
C ILE A 36 -0.89 -3.91 4.42
N ILE A 37 -1.00 -3.33 3.24
CA ILE A 37 0.01 -2.44 2.67
C ILE A 37 -0.53 -1.01 2.74
N ILE A 38 0.23 -0.11 3.36
CA ILE A 38 -0.15 1.29 3.56
C ILE A 38 0.62 2.18 2.57
N PRO A 39 0.00 2.72 1.52
CA PRO A 39 0.64 3.70 0.66
C PRO A 39 0.64 5.08 1.31
N ILE A 40 1.80 5.73 1.36
CA ILE A 40 1.98 7.09 1.89
C ILE A 40 2.60 7.97 0.81
N GLN A 41 1.98 9.11 0.54
CA GLN A 41 2.54 10.12 -0.35
C GLN A 41 3.59 10.98 0.38
N GLY A 42 4.57 11.50 -0.38
CA GLY A 42 5.62 12.37 0.16
C GLY A 42 5.14 13.80 0.46
N GLU A 43 3.96 13.95 1.07
CA GLU A 43 3.29 15.21 1.37
C GLU A 43 2.92 15.31 2.85
N TYR A 44 2.92 16.51 3.41
CA TYR A 44 2.75 16.74 4.86
C TYR A 44 1.47 16.12 5.45
N TYR A 45 0.33 16.31 4.77
CA TYR A 45 -0.97 15.80 5.25
C TYR A 45 -1.08 14.27 5.27
N ALA A 46 -0.18 13.57 4.59
CA ALA A 46 -0.18 12.11 4.61
C ALA A 46 0.14 11.53 6.00
N LEU A 47 0.87 12.26 6.83
CA LEU A 47 1.21 11.84 8.19
C LEU A 47 0.05 12.04 9.17
N GLU A 48 -0.79 13.04 8.97
CA GLU A 48 -1.93 13.34 9.85
C GLU A 48 -2.99 12.23 9.78
N GLY A 49 -3.34 11.78 8.55
CA GLY A 49 -4.29 10.68 8.36
C GLY A 49 -3.77 9.31 8.82
N LEU A 50 -2.45 9.16 8.93
CA LEU A 50 -1.81 7.90 9.30
C LEU A 50 -2.12 7.47 10.73
N SER A 51 -2.14 8.39 11.68
CA SER A 51 -2.47 8.12 13.08
C SER A 51 -3.88 7.53 13.21
N GLN A 52 -4.88 8.13 12.56
CA GLN A 52 -6.25 7.66 12.59
C GLN A 52 -6.40 6.28 11.94
N LEU A 53 -5.64 6.02 10.86
CA LEU A 53 -5.63 4.70 10.21
C LEU A 53 -5.05 3.64 11.15
N ILE A 54 -3.93 3.91 11.82
CA ILE A 54 -3.32 2.98 12.78
C ILE A 54 -4.24 2.68 13.95
N ASP A 55 -4.91 3.69 14.50
CA ASP A 55 -5.89 3.50 15.57
C ASP A 55 -7.05 2.60 15.10
N THR A 56 -7.54 2.81 13.88
CA THR A 56 -8.59 1.97 13.28
C THR A 56 -8.10 0.53 13.10
N ILE A 57 -6.90 0.32 12.58
CA ILE A 57 -6.30 -1.02 12.43
C ILE A 57 -6.19 -1.72 13.79
N ASN A 58 -5.75 -1.01 14.83
CA ASN A 58 -5.63 -1.55 16.18
C ASN A 58 -7.00 -1.96 16.75
N ILE A 59 -8.05 -1.17 16.51
CA ILE A 59 -9.42 -1.53 16.92
C ILE A 59 -9.91 -2.78 16.17
N ILE A 60 -9.69 -2.86 14.86
CA ILE A 60 -10.04 -4.02 14.04
C ILE A 60 -9.28 -5.26 14.52
N LYS A 61 -7.97 -5.14 14.74
CA LYS A 61 -7.14 -6.22 15.24
C LYS A 61 -7.63 -6.74 16.59
N LYS A 62 -8.00 -5.85 17.50
CA LYS A 62 -8.44 -6.22 18.85
C LYS A 62 -9.84 -6.83 18.89
N LYS A 63 -10.77 -6.37 18.02
CA LYS A 63 -12.19 -6.70 18.15
C LYS A 63 -12.75 -7.63 17.07
N ILE A 64 -12.14 -7.66 15.87
CA ILE A 64 -12.76 -8.26 14.68
C ILE A 64 -11.83 -9.26 13.99
N ASN A 65 -10.58 -8.86 13.71
CA ASN A 65 -9.61 -9.67 12.99
C ASN A 65 -8.25 -9.68 13.72
N PRO A 66 -8.06 -10.57 14.70
CA PRO A 66 -6.83 -10.62 15.50
C PRO A 66 -5.55 -10.93 14.68
N ASN A 67 -5.71 -11.56 13.54
CA ASN A 67 -4.59 -12.02 12.70
C ASN A 67 -4.10 -10.94 11.73
N ILE A 68 -4.85 -9.84 11.56
CA ILE A 68 -4.45 -8.78 10.64
C ILE A 68 -3.13 -8.16 11.06
N GLN A 69 -2.24 -7.95 10.10
CA GLN A 69 -0.95 -7.33 10.35
C GLN A 69 -0.59 -6.31 9.27
N ILE A 70 0.28 -5.36 9.62
CA ILE A 70 0.84 -4.41 8.66
C ILE A 70 2.05 -5.08 8.01
N LEU A 71 1.89 -5.55 6.76
CA LEU A 71 2.97 -6.11 5.96
C LEU A 71 4.04 -5.06 5.65
N GLY A 72 3.59 -3.84 5.38
CA GLY A 72 4.52 -2.74 5.18
C GLY A 72 3.87 -1.43 4.74
N VAL A 73 4.72 -0.41 4.77
CA VAL A 73 4.41 0.94 4.32
C VAL A 73 5.21 1.24 3.05
N VAL A 74 4.55 1.70 2.00
CA VAL A 74 5.19 2.05 0.73
C VAL A 74 5.06 3.55 0.45
N LEU A 75 6.19 4.20 0.19
CA LEU A 75 6.21 5.60 -0.21
C LEU A 75 5.85 5.73 -1.69
N THR A 76 4.81 6.51 -1.99
CA THR A 76 4.28 6.67 -3.35
C THR A 76 4.30 8.14 -3.79
N MET A 77 4.25 8.37 -5.12
CA MET A 77 4.32 9.69 -5.74
C MET A 77 5.52 10.53 -5.23
N PHE A 78 6.59 9.86 -4.91
CA PHE A 78 7.71 10.40 -4.15
C PHE A 78 8.67 11.19 -5.04
N ASN A 79 9.13 12.34 -4.56
CA ASN A 79 10.16 13.13 -5.19
C ASN A 79 11.36 13.31 -4.25
N MET A 80 12.39 12.50 -4.45
CA MET A 80 13.62 12.52 -3.63
C MET A 80 14.36 13.87 -3.63
N ARG A 81 14.03 14.79 -4.54
CA ARG A 81 14.71 16.10 -4.66
C ARG A 81 14.14 17.14 -3.68
N THR A 82 12.93 16.94 -3.16
CA THR A 82 12.30 17.91 -2.26
C THR A 82 12.67 17.63 -0.80
N GLN A 83 12.90 18.70 -0.04
CA GLN A 83 13.18 18.59 1.39
C GLN A 83 11.98 18.00 2.15
N LEU A 84 10.77 18.37 1.76
CA LEU A 84 9.54 17.87 2.36
C LEU A 84 9.44 16.34 2.25
N SER A 85 9.68 15.78 1.05
CA SER A 85 9.65 14.33 0.88
C SER A 85 10.69 13.61 1.74
N LYS A 86 11.88 14.18 1.91
CA LYS A 86 12.89 13.62 2.81
C LYS A 86 12.42 13.61 4.26
N GLN A 87 11.85 14.73 4.74
CA GLN A 87 11.30 14.81 6.10
C GLN A 87 10.18 13.79 6.32
N VAL A 88 9.25 13.66 5.36
CA VAL A 88 8.20 12.63 5.43
C VAL A 88 8.79 11.24 5.51
N LYS A 89 9.81 10.94 4.69
CA LYS A 89 10.49 9.65 4.73
C LYS A 89 11.11 9.38 6.09
N ASP A 90 11.85 10.35 6.63
CA ASP A 90 12.53 10.21 7.93
C ASP A 90 11.52 9.94 9.06
N GLU A 91 10.36 10.61 9.07
CA GLU A 91 9.30 10.37 10.04
C GLU A 91 8.65 8.98 9.85
N VAL A 92 8.39 8.57 8.61
CA VAL A 92 7.86 7.23 8.30
C VAL A 92 8.85 6.15 8.72
N ASP A 93 10.14 6.31 8.42
CA ASP A 93 11.19 5.37 8.81
C ASP A 93 11.33 5.28 10.33
N LYS A 94 11.22 6.41 11.04
CA LYS A 94 11.27 6.47 12.50
C LYS A 94 10.09 5.75 13.14
N TYR A 95 8.88 5.87 12.57
CA TYR A 95 7.67 5.29 13.13
C TYR A 95 7.52 3.80 12.80
N PHE A 96 7.79 3.39 11.55
CA PHE A 96 7.56 2.04 11.06
C PHE A 96 8.82 1.17 10.97
N GLY A 97 10.00 1.78 10.97
CA GLY A 97 11.27 1.07 10.94
C GLY A 97 11.35 0.04 9.82
N LYS A 98 11.54 -1.22 10.17
CA LYS A 98 11.69 -2.34 9.22
C LYS A 98 10.41 -2.64 8.40
N SER A 99 9.27 -2.14 8.82
CA SER A 99 8.02 -2.31 8.06
C SER A 99 7.94 -1.39 6.84
N VAL A 100 8.81 -0.39 6.70
CA VAL A 100 8.88 0.40 5.47
C VAL A 100 9.46 -0.45 4.33
N PHE A 101 8.81 -0.43 3.16
CA PHE A 101 9.36 -1.06 1.97
C PHE A 101 10.61 -0.30 1.50
N ASN A 102 11.63 -1.02 1.05
CA ASN A 102 12.81 -0.38 0.45
C ASN A 102 12.45 0.26 -0.89
N THR A 103 11.47 -0.29 -1.56
CA THR A 103 10.95 0.22 -2.83
C THR A 103 10.15 1.49 -2.63
N ILE A 104 10.49 2.54 -3.39
CA ILE A 104 9.77 3.81 -3.44
C ILE A 104 9.14 3.96 -4.83
N ILE A 105 7.85 4.26 -4.89
CA ILE A 105 7.16 4.52 -6.16
C ILE A 105 7.30 6.01 -6.49
N PRO A 106 8.03 6.38 -7.57
CA PRO A 106 8.23 7.76 -7.93
C PRO A 106 6.97 8.37 -8.56
N ARG A 107 6.84 9.70 -8.50
CA ARG A 107 5.87 10.39 -9.36
C ARG A 107 6.27 10.18 -10.82
N ASN A 108 5.37 9.59 -11.61
CA ASN A 108 5.61 9.22 -13.00
C ASN A 108 4.34 9.38 -13.82
N VAL A 109 4.42 10.16 -14.92
CA VAL A 109 3.28 10.45 -15.80
C VAL A 109 2.72 9.16 -16.41
N LYS A 110 3.56 8.19 -16.73
CA LYS A 110 3.12 6.91 -17.31
C LYS A 110 2.20 6.12 -16.38
N LEU A 111 2.38 6.24 -15.05
CA LEU A 111 1.48 5.66 -14.07
C LEU A 111 0.09 6.33 -14.06
N ALA A 112 0.03 7.62 -14.39
CA ALA A 112 -1.22 8.34 -14.49
C ALA A 112 -1.93 8.11 -15.85
N GLU A 113 -1.16 7.86 -16.90
CA GLU A 113 -1.69 7.60 -18.26
C GLU A 113 -2.27 6.18 -18.39
N ALA A 114 -1.57 5.16 -17.88
CA ALA A 114 -1.93 3.75 -18.08
C ALA A 114 -3.42 3.42 -17.76
N PRO A 115 -4.01 3.92 -16.65
CA PRO A 115 -5.42 3.67 -16.34
C PRO A 115 -6.38 4.25 -17.39
N SER A 116 -6.04 5.38 -18.04
CA SER A 116 -6.90 5.97 -19.08
C SER A 116 -6.98 5.11 -20.33
N TYR A 117 -6.03 4.18 -20.51
CA TYR A 117 -6.02 3.18 -21.58
C TYR A 117 -6.52 1.80 -21.09
N GLY A 118 -6.98 1.70 -19.85
CA GLY A 118 -7.41 0.43 -19.28
C GLY A 118 -6.29 -0.62 -19.14
N GLN A 119 -5.04 -0.18 -19.07
CA GLN A 119 -3.86 -1.05 -19.06
C GLN A 119 -3.10 -0.99 -17.74
N ALA A 120 -2.53 -2.11 -17.33
CA ALA A 120 -1.54 -2.11 -16.27
C ALA A 120 -0.24 -1.43 -16.74
N ILE A 121 0.49 -0.81 -15.83
CA ILE A 121 1.73 -0.10 -16.20
C ILE A 121 2.77 -0.99 -16.87
N CYS A 122 2.83 -2.28 -16.51
CA CYS A 122 3.74 -3.26 -17.10
C CYS A 122 3.40 -3.57 -18.58
N ASP A 123 2.13 -3.41 -18.98
CA ASP A 123 1.68 -3.61 -20.34
C ASP A 123 1.75 -2.29 -21.13
N TYR A 124 1.44 -1.17 -20.48
CA TYR A 124 1.47 0.14 -21.08
C TYR A 124 2.88 0.65 -21.39
N ASP A 125 3.78 0.61 -20.40
CA ASP A 125 5.19 0.99 -20.55
C ASP A 125 6.07 0.25 -19.53
N LYS A 126 6.47 -0.97 -19.88
CA LYS A 126 7.33 -1.84 -19.06
C LYS A 126 8.70 -1.26 -18.72
N ASN A 127 9.19 -0.31 -19.52
CA ASN A 127 10.51 0.31 -19.32
C ASN A 127 10.46 1.57 -18.46
N SER A 128 9.27 2.08 -18.17
CA SER A 128 9.10 3.28 -17.35
C SER A 128 9.65 3.07 -15.93
N LYS A 129 10.04 4.17 -15.31
CA LYS A 129 10.49 4.15 -13.89
C LYS A 129 9.37 3.64 -12.97
N GLY A 130 8.11 3.94 -13.30
CA GLY A 130 6.95 3.47 -12.57
C GLY A 130 6.80 1.95 -12.65
N ALA A 131 6.87 1.36 -13.85
CA ALA A 131 6.77 -0.08 -14.04
C ALA A 131 7.85 -0.83 -13.26
N LYS A 132 9.11 -0.39 -13.39
CA LYS A 132 10.24 -0.99 -12.65
C LYS A 132 10.08 -0.90 -11.13
N ALA A 133 9.56 0.23 -10.63
CA ALA A 133 9.31 0.39 -9.21
C ALA A 133 8.21 -0.57 -8.72
N TYR A 134 7.10 -0.71 -9.46
CA TYR A 134 6.05 -1.67 -9.10
C TYR A 134 6.50 -3.13 -9.20
N GLN A 135 7.34 -3.49 -10.16
CA GLN A 135 7.96 -4.82 -10.23
C GLN A 135 8.83 -5.10 -9.00
N SER A 136 9.65 -4.11 -8.59
CA SER A 136 10.47 -4.21 -7.37
C SER A 136 9.60 -4.34 -6.12
N LEU A 137 8.51 -3.57 -6.02
CA LEU A 137 7.56 -3.67 -4.91
C LEU A 137 6.91 -5.06 -4.86
N ALA A 138 6.46 -5.59 -6.00
CA ALA A 138 5.88 -6.92 -6.07
C ALA A 138 6.85 -8.01 -5.58
N ALA A 139 8.11 -7.95 -6.02
CA ALA A 139 9.14 -8.87 -5.55
C ALA A 139 9.38 -8.75 -4.02
N GLU A 140 9.36 -7.53 -3.48
CA GLU A 140 9.53 -7.28 -2.04
C GLU A 140 8.31 -7.78 -1.24
N VAL A 141 7.08 -7.61 -1.75
CA VAL A 141 5.85 -8.16 -1.16
C VAL A 141 5.92 -9.68 -1.10
N ILE A 142 6.22 -10.34 -2.22
CA ILE A 142 6.36 -11.81 -2.28
C ILE A 142 7.39 -12.32 -1.28
N LYS A 143 8.50 -11.60 -1.10
CA LYS A 143 9.54 -11.98 -0.12
C LYS A 143 9.06 -11.85 1.32
N ARG A 144 8.18 -10.89 1.63
CA ARG A 144 7.67 -10.65 2.99
C ARG A 144 6.52 -11.58 3.37
N THR A 145 5.84 -12.18 2.39
CA THR A 145 4.69 -13.07 2.59
C THR A 145 5.05 -14.57 2.52
N LYS A 146 6.29 -14.89 2.19
CA LYS A 146 6.85 -16.25 2.25
C LYS A 146 7.56 -16.48 3.57
#